data_0a8808e1c1a4fa370f7b04caff33716a
#
_entry.id   0a8808e1c1a4fa370f7b04caff33716a
#
_cell.length_a   1.000
_cell.length_b   1.000
_cell.length_c   1.000
_cell.angle_alpha   90.00
_cell.angle_beta   90.00
_cell.angle_gamma   90.00
#
_symmetry.space_group_name_H-M   'P 1'
#
loop_
_entity.id
_entity.type
_entity.pdbx_description
1 polymer ?
#
loop_
_entity_poly.entity_id
_entity_poly.type
_entity_poly.pdbx_seq_one_letter_code
_entity_poly.pdbx_strand_id
1 'polypeptide(L)'
;MKRFLALLLCSLMLLSLLAACGAKQDDAADGGTPPVTDDSGSGEAPPDDGGGAADADADPYDAVRNYWSADQLTQAWGPEQVVEHLFFHPIIAYPQWAFHDCGASQDQRYGLDDWMVTVDEYNKILQSVYDRGYILVAMEDVWSEVTDETGTHMVRNTLMLPEGKKPLVISFDDVNYYPYMLDEGFTSKLVVGEDGEIWAECTDPYTNETFLTKELDATPILDQFVYEHPDFSLNGAKAIFSLTGYQGILGYRTQDDRDIAADSPDRPAFDAYRASEIEAVKPVIARLKETGWTFGSHTWGHIRLDTKPLQTVINDTERWADEVGSLVGPTQILFYPHGGRPDGDDWHTTGERFKYLQSQGFRIFASVGTSSFSYIKDDISAVICDRLHPDGTTLRGSKRVLSWYAQFYDAKEIIDLDVRPDLGVRWDE
;
A
#
# COMPACT_ATOMS: atom_id res chain seq x y z
N MET A 1 -6.63 22.69 26.53
CA MET A 1 -7.53 23.75 26.04
C MET A 1 -7.37 24.09 24.54
N LYS A 2 -6.22 23.95 23.90
CA LYS A 2 -6.06 24.20 22.44
C LYS A 2 -6.50 23.05 21.51
N ARG A 3 -6.62 21.82 22.01
CA ARG A 3 -7.07 20.65 21.23
C ARG A 3 -8.60 20.48 21.19
N PHE A 4 -9.32 21.05 22.16
CA PHE A 4 -10.79 21.04 22.19
C PHE A 4 -11.43 22.01 21.16
N LEU A 5 -10.68 23.01 20.69
CA LEU A 5 -11.20 23.99 19.75
C LEU A 5 -11.24 23.51 18.31
N ALA A 6 -10.41 22.50 17.96
CA ALA A 6 -10.38 21.93 16.62
C ALA A 6 -11.56 20.96 16.35
N LEU A 7 -11.98 20.21 17.37
CA LEU A 7 -13.15 19.31 17.25
C LEU A 7 -14.48 20.07 17.21
N LEU A 8 -14.57 21.26 17.83
CA LEU A 8 -15.80 22.08 17.81
C LEU A 8 -15.98 22.81 16.47
N LEU A 9 -14.93 23.08 15.71
CA LEU A 9 -15.00 23.72 14.40
C LEU A 9 -15.45 22.75 13.29
N CYS A 10 -15.13 21.48 13.38
CA CYS A 10 -15.63 20.46 12.43
C CYS A 10 -17.13 20.19 12.56
N SER A 11 -17.69 20.26 13.78
CA SER A 11 -19.13 20.04 13.99
C SER A 11 -20.02 21.21 13.56
N LEU A 12 -19.46 22.41 13.36
CA LEU A 12 -20.21 23.58 12.91
C LEU A 12 -20.28 23.74 11.38
N MET A 13 -19.43 23.06 10.63
CA MET A 13 -19.49 23.07 9.15
C MET A 13 -20.46 22.02 8.57
N LEU A 14 -20.84 21.01 9.31
CA LEU A 14 -21.80 19.98 8.87
C LEU A 14 -23.29 20.42 8.99
N LEU A 15 -23.59 21.54 9.61
CA LEU A 15 -24.97 22.05 9.75
C LEU A 15 -25.39 23.12 8.72
N SER A 16 -24.52 23.50 7.78
CA SER A 16 -24.79 24.52 6.78
C SER A 16 -25.12 23.99 5.35
N LEU A 17 -25.19 22.70 5.14
CA LEU A 17 -25.43 22.07 3.82
C LEU A 17 -26.84 21.53 3.58
N LEU A 18 -27.82 21.82 4.44
CA LEU A 18 -29.21 21.35 4.31
C LEU A 18 -30.25 22.42 3.90
N ALA A 19 -29.84 23.56 3.31
CA ALA A 19 -30.79 24.57 2.89
C ALA A 19 -30.40 25.20 1.56
N ALA A 20 -30.53 24.49 0.43
CA ALA A 20 -30.73 25.09 -0.89
C ALA A 20 -31.16 24.04 -1.92
N CYS A 21 -32.38 23.57 -1.85
CA CYS A 21 -33.12 23.05 -2.99
C CYS A 21 -34.28 23.98 -3.30
N GLY A 22 -34.16 24.71 -4.40
CA GLY A 22 -35.25 25.56 -4.92
C GLY A 22 -35.02 25.84 -6.40
N ALA A 23 -35.81 25.18 -7.20
CA ALA A 23 -35.80 25.21 -8.67
C ALA A 23 -35.90 26.57 -9.32
N LYS A 24 -35.34 26.73 -10.50
CA LYS A 24 -36.03 27.34 -11.65
C LYS A 24 -35.45 26.89 -12.99
N GLN A 25 -36.37 26.59 -13.84
CA GLN A 25 -36.33 26.15 -15.22
C GLN A 25 -36.29 27.36 -16.17
N ASP A 26 -35.92 27.04 -17.46
CA ASP A 26 -36.13 27.76 -18.73
C ASP A 26 -34.91 28.60 -19.19
N ASP A 27 -34.44 28.54 -20.42
CA ASP A 27 -35.00 28.33 -21.75
C ASP A 27 -33.90 28.13 -22.83
N ALA A 28 -34.27 27.54 -23.94
CA ALA A 28 -33.53 27.15 -25.13
C ALA A 28 -32.94 28.27 -26.00
N ALA A 29 -31.91 27.95 -26.80
CA ALA A 29 -31.82 28.21 -28.27
C ALA A 29 -30.45 27.75 -28.80
N ASP A 30 -30.47 26.79 -29.66
CA ASP A 30 -30.35 26.81 -31.15
C ASP A 30 -28.97 27.10 -31.76
N GLY A 31 -28.49 26.16 -32.59
CA GLY A 31 -27.83 26.50 -33.85
C GLY A 31 -26.38 26.04 -34.06
N GLY A 32 -26.21 25.03 -34.91
CA GLY A 32 -25.09 25.04 -35.82
C GLY A 32 -24.21 23.81 -35.95
N THR A 33 -24.63 22.89 -36.78
CA THR A 33 -23.79 21.82 -37.38
C THR A 33 -23.04 22.40 -38.59
N PRO A 34 -21.75 22.11 -38.82
CA PRO A 34 -21.13 22.15 -40.14
C PRO A 34 -20.85 20.73 -40.68
N PRO A 35 -20.66 20.58 -41.97
CA PRO A 35 -21.01 19.40 -42.73
C PRO A 35 -19.89 18.34 -42.84
N VAL A 36 -20.34 17.11 -43.03
CA VAL A 36 -19.59 15.92 -43.39
C VAL A 36 -19.03 16.07 -44.83
N THR A 37 -17.73 15.80 -44.99
CA THR A 37 -17.16 15.47 -46.29
C THR A 37 -16.81 13.99 -46.33
N ASP A 38 -17.51 13.25 -47.18
CA ASP A 38 -17.20 11.91 -47.64
C ASP A 38 -15.86 11.89 -48.38
N ASP A 39 -14.97 10.97 -47.96
CA ASP A 39 -13.95 10.45 -48.87
C ASP A 39 -13.82 8.94 -48.72
N SER A 40 -14.26 8.25 -49.76
CA SER A 40 -14.27 6.82 -49.93
C SER A 40 -12.88 6.32 -50.35
N GLY A 41 -12.14 5.69 -49.44
CA GLY A 41 -10.94 4.93 -49.76
C GLY A 41 -11.07 3.46 -49.34
N SER A 42 -11.24 2.60 -50.35
CA SER A 42 -11.24 1.13 -50.20
C SER A 42 -9.87 0.61 -49.79
N GLY A 43 -9.75 0.10 -48.58
CA GLY A 43 -8.59 -0.68 -48.10
C GLY A 43 -9.08 -2.01 -47.51
N GLU A 44 -8.58 -3.09 -48.11
CA GLU A 44 -8.83 -4.48 -47.72
C GLU A 44 -8.53 -4.69 -46.23
N ALA A 45 -9.47 -5.30 -45.50
CA ALA A 45 -9.29 -5.73 -44.10
C ALA A 45 -8.37 -6.95 -44.06
N PRO A 46 -7.45 -7.05 -43.07
CA PRO A 46 -6.73 -8.30 -42.78
C PRO A 46 -7.68 -9.32 -42.16
N PRO A 47 -7.35 -10.64 -42.23
CA PRO A 47 -8.25 -11.70 -41.80
C PRO A 47 -8.52 -11.64 -40.29
N ASP A 48 -9.77 -11.81 -39.97
CA ASP A 48 -10.33 -11.97 -38.63
C ASP A 48 -9.70 -13.21 -37.95
N ASP A 49 -8.73 -12.99 -37.07
CA ASP A 49 -8.28 -13.98 -36.11
C ASP A 49 -9.33 -14.02 -34.99
N GLY A 50 -10.07 -15.11 -34.92
CA GLY A 50 -11.21 -15.32 -34.03
C GLY A 50 -10.88 -15.13 -32.56
N GLY A 51 -10.73 -13.88 -32.11
CA GLY A 51 -10.78 -13.48 -30.74
C GLY A 51 -12.23 -13.59 -30.26
N GLY A 52 -12.52 -14.57 -29.40
CA GLY A 52 -13.79 -14.62 -28.71
C GLY A 52 -14.05 -13.29 -28.04
N ALA A 53 -15.26 -12.76 -28.20
CA ALA A 53 -15.68 -11.55 -27.50
C ALA A 53 -15.44 -11.79 -26.00
N ALA A 54 -14.58 -10.99 -25.39
CA ALA A 54 -14.41 -10.98 -23.95
C ALA A 54 -15.78 -10.67 -23.35
N ASP A 55 -16.19 -11.50 -22.41
CA ASP A 55 -17.43 -11.33 -21.65
C ASP A 55 -17.34 -9.96 -20.97
N ALA A 56 -18.21 -9.01 -21.34
CA ALA A 56 -18.15 -7.63 -20.83
C ALA A 56 -18.38 -7.53 -19.31
N ASP A 57 -18.80 -8.66 -18.70
CA ASP A 57 -19.06 -8.81 -17.26
C ASP A 57 -17.92 -9.57 -16.54
N ALA A 58 -16.84 -9.96 -17.22
CA ALA A 58 -15.72 -10.68 -16.59
C ALA A 58 -14.89 -9.75 -15.72
N ASP A 59 -14.59 -10.17 -14.47
CA ASP A 59 -13.68 -9.46 -13.57
C ASP A 59 -12.27 -9.41 -14.22
N PRO A 60 -11.69 -8.22 -14.46
CA PRO A 60 -10.37 -8.10 -15.08
C PRO A 60 -9.28 -8.84 -14.29
N TYR A 61 -9.44 -9.01 -12.97
CA TYR A 61 -8.52 -9.78 -12.15
C TYR A 61 -8.48 -11.29 -12.51
N ASP A 62 -9.56 -11.84 -13.06
CA ASP A 62 -9.57 -13.24 -13.49
C ASP A 62 -8.54 -13.53 -14.60
N ALA A 63 -8.30 -12.57 -15.48
CA ALA A 63 -7.25 -12.67 -16.51
C ALA A 63 -5.85 -12.69 -15.89
N VAL A 64 -5.63 -11.91 -14.83
CA VAL A 64 -4.34 -11.86 -14.10
C VAL A 64 -4.10 -13.15 -13.34
N ARG A 65 -5.09 -13.57 -12.53
CA ARG A 65 -4.98 -14.75 -11.67
C ARG A 65 -4.74 -16.04 -12.46
N ASN A 66 -5.28 -16.13 -13.67
CA ASN A 66 -5.20 -17.30 -14.53
C ASN A 66 -4.25 -17.14 -15.72
N TYR A 67 -3.42 -16.09 -15.72
CA TYR A 67 -2.54 -15.80 -16.86
C TYR A 67 -1.52 -16.91 -17.10
N TRP A 68 -0.85 -17.38 -16.05
CA TRP A 68 0.16 -18.42 -16.14
C TRP A 68 -0.45 -19.79 -15.97
N SER A 69 -0.33 -20.63 -17.00
CA SER A 69 -0.69 -22.04 -16.90
C SER A 69 0.45 -22.87 -16.28
N ALA A 70 0.13 -24.00 -15.70
CA ALA A 70 1.11 -24.84 -15.00
C ALA A 70 2.29 -25.32 -15.87
N ASP A 71 2.08 -25.50 -17.17
CA ASP A 71 3.11 -25.90 -18.13
C ASP A 71 4.09 -24.76 -18.50
N GLN A 72 3.72 -23.51 -18.24
CA GLN A 72 4.59 -22.33 -18.40
C GLN A 72 5.48 -22.08 -17.18
N LEU A 73 5.15 -22.64 -16.02
CA LEU A 73 5.90 -22.50 -14.77
C LEU A 73 7.01 -23.56 -14.70
N THR A 74 8.12 -23.31 -15.41
CA THR A 74 9.20 -24.28 -15.63
C THR A 74 10.46 -24.03 -14.81
N GLN A 75 10.64 -22.80 -14.29
CA GLN A 75 11.83 -22.41 -13.54
C GLN A 75 11.59 -22.58 -12.04
N ALA A 76 12.31 -23.50 -11.40
CA ALA A 76 12.28 -23.65 -9.95
C ALA A 76 13.12 -22.55 -9.28
N TRP A 77 12.51 -21.83 -8.31
CA TRP A 77 13.15 -20.83 -7.45
C TRP A 77 13.17 -21.38 -6.03
N GLY A 78 14.26 -22.04 -5.69
CA GLY A 78 14.41 -22.81 -4.45
C GLY A 78 14.80 -21.98 -3.21
N PRO A 79 14.94 -22.66 -2.07
CA PRO A 79 15.26 -22.03 -0.78
C PRO A 79 16.57 -21.23 -0.77
N GLU A 80 17.53 -21.59 -1.60
CA GLU A 80 18.84 -20.92 -1.69
C GLU A 80 18.80 -19.59 -2.46
N GLN A 81 17.67 -19.31 -3.13
CA GLN A 81 17.52 -18.11 -3.96
C GLN A 81 16.71 -17.05 -3.23
N VAL A 82 17.20 -15.82 -3.27
CA VAL A 82 16.53 -14.68 -2.61
C VAL A 82 15.24 -14.34 -3.33
N VAL A 83 14.19 -14.10 -2.57
CA VAL A 83 12.98 -13.39 -3.02
C VAL A 83 13.14 -11.94 -2.59
N GLU A 84 13.16 -11.06 -3.57
CA GLU A 84 13.34 -9.64 -3.30
C GLU A 84 12.09 -9.05 -2.65
N HIS A 85 12.28 -8.03 -1.79
CA HIS A 85 11.18 -7.35 -1.12
C HIS A 85 11.41 -5.84 -1.11
N LEU A 86 10.60 -5.12 -1.87
CA LEU A 86 10.53 -3.66 -1.83
C LEU A 86 9.34 -3.22 -0.98
N PHE A 87 9.49 -2.11 -0.25
CA PHE A 87 8.35 -1.51 0.42
C PHE A 87 8.28 -0.01 0.20
N PHE A 88 7.08 0.53 0.31
CA PHE A 88 6.78 1.94 0.14
C PHE A 88 5.90 2.42 1.30
N HIS A 89 5.80 3.72 1.45
CA HIS A 89 4.71 4.39 2.17
C HIS A 89 3.65 4.88 1.17
N PRO A 90 2.54 5.50 1.60
CA PRO A 90 1.66 6.20 0.69
C PRO A 90 2.43 7.17 -0.20
N ILE A 91 2.09 7.21 -1.50
CA ILE A 91 2.81 8.00 -2.49
C ILE A 91 2.24 9.41 -2.59
N ILE A 92 3.09 10.38 -2.92
CA ILE A 92 2.70 11.78 -3.03
C ILE A 92 2.00 12.01 -4.37
N ALA A 93 0.71 12.37 -4.32
CA ALA A 93 -0.12 12.67 -5.49
C ALA A 93 0.18 14.06 -6.09
N TYR A 94 0.40 15.05 -5.23
CA TYR A 94 0.68 16.44 -5.62
C TYR A 94 2.04 16.89 -5.10
N PRO A 95 3.16 16.53 -5.77
CA PRO A 95 4.50 16.78 -5.24
C PRO A 95 4.84 18.27 -5.14
N GLN A 96 4.39 19.12 -6.06
CA GLN A 96 4.58 20.57 -5.95
C GLN A 96 3.90 21.13 -4.69
N TRP A 97 2.69 20.65 -4.38
CA TRP A 97 2.01 21.05 -3.16
C TRP A 97 2.75 20.53 -1.92
N ALA A 98 3.05 19.23 -1.88
CA ALA A 98 3.68 18.57 -0.73
C ALA A 98 5.03 19.20 -0.36
N PHE A 99 5.87 19.47 -1.34
CA PHE A 99 7.22 19.95 -1.10
C PHE A 99 7.36 21.48 -0.99
N HIS A 100 6.44 22.25 -1.58
CA HIS A 100 6.61 23.70 -1.71
C HIS A 100 5.43 24.52 -1.22
N ASP A 101 4.20 24.15 -1.59
CA ASP A 101 3.03 25.05 -1.49
C ASP A 101 2.15 24.77 -0.26
N CYS A 102 2.21 23.55 0.33
CA CYS A 102 1.47 23.25 1.55
C CYS A 102 1.95 24.06 2.75
N GLY A 103 1.04 24.32 3.70
CA GLY A 103 1.34 25.08 4.91
C GLY A 103 2.20 24.37 5.95
N ALA A 104 2.74 23.19 5.64
CA ALA A 104 3.57 22.41 6.54
C ALA A 104 4.92 23.08 6.86
N SER A 105 5.51 22.73 7.99
CA SER A 105 6.85 23.16 8.36
C SER A 105 7.90 22.62 7.38
N GLN A 106 9.06 23.29 7.31
CA GLN A 106 10.17 22.81 6.49
C GLN A 106 10.61 21.39 6.89
N ASP A 107 10.67 21.10 8.19
CA ASP A 107 11.04 19.77 8.69
C ASP A 107 10.03 18.72 8.24
N GLN A 108 8.73 19.04 8.22
CA GLN A 108 7.70 18.14 7.72
C GLN A 108 7.85 17.87 6.22
N ARG A 109 8.03 18.93 5.40
CA ARG A 109 8.25 18.79 3.96
C ARG A 109 9.52 18.00 3.62
N TYR A 110 10.58 18.17 4.41
CA TYR A 110 11.80 17.37 4.27
C TYR A 110 11.56 15.91 4.69
N GLY A 111 10.73 15.67 5.73
CA GLY A 111 10.32 14.32 6.09
C GLY A 111 9.54 13.62 4.98
N LEU A 112 8.63 14.33 4.28
CA LEU A 112 7.94 13.79 3.10
C LEU A 112 8.92 13.47 1.98
N ASP A 113 9.87 14.37 1.72
CA ASP A 113 10.92 14.17 0.72
C ASP A 113 11.85 13.01 1.06
N ASP A 114 12.20 12.82 2.32
CA ASP A 114 13.08 11.74 2.77
C ASP A 114 12.43 10.36 2.65
N TRP A 115 11.14 10.22 3.02
CA TRP A 115 10.53 8.91 3.25
C TRP A 115 9.49 8.49 2.20
N MET A 116 9.11 9.38 1.27
CA MET A 116 8.07 9.11 0.29
C MET A 116 8.62 9.16 -1.14
N VAL A 117 7.97 8.45 -2.05
CA VAL A 117 8.11 8.63 -3.49
C VAL A 117 6.89 9.36 -4.05
N THR A 118 7.05 10.03 -5.18
CA THR A 118 5.93 10.64 -5.91
C THR A 118 5.24 9.59 -6.80
N VAL A 119 4.06 9.91 -7.28
CA VAL A 119 3.34 9.08 -8.27
C VAL A 119 4.20 8.79 -9.50
N ASP A 120 4.90 9.80 -10.04
CA ASP A 120 5.76 9.63 -11.21
C ASP A 120 6.93 8.67 -10.92
N GLU A 121 7.59 8.86 -9.78
CA GLU A 121 8.68 7.98 -9.34
C GLU A 121 8.24 6.54 -9.10
N TYR A 122 7.06 6.36 -8.48
CA TYR A 122 6.49 5.03 -8.28
C TYR A 122 6.19 4.32 -9.60
N ASN A 123 5.55 5.00 -10.56
CA ASN A 123 5.29 4.46 -11.89
C ASN A 123 6.59 4.05 -12.62
N LYS A 124 7.62 4.89 -12.56
CA LYS A 124 8.94 4.57 -13.14
C LYS A 124 9.60 3.36 -12.46
N ILE A 125 9.46 3.21 -11.14
CA ILE A 125 9.97 2.05 -10.41
C ILE A 125 9.22 0.78 -10.83
N LEU A 126 7.88 0.81 -10.91
CA LEU A 126 7.07 -0.33 -11.38
C LEU A 126 7.48 -0.77 -12.79
N GLN A 127 7.57 0.18 -13.71
CA GLN A 127 8.00 -0.09 -15.09
C GLN A 127 9.41 -0.70 -15.10
N SER A 128 10.34 -0.15 -14.32
CA SER A 128 11.72 -0.64 -14.29
C SER A 128 11.84 -2.06 -13.74
N VAL A 129 11.13 -2.40 -12.67
CA VAL A 129 11.15 -3.77 -12.13
C VAL A 129 10.50 -4.76 -13.10
N TYR A 130 9.42 -4.37 -13.78
CA TYR A 130 8.80 -5.18 -14.82
C TYR A 130 9.75 -5.45 -15.98
N ASP A 131 10.38 -4.41 -16.55
CA ASP A 131 11.33 -4.50 -17.67
C ASP A 131 12.56 -5.36 -17.32
N ARG A 132 12.92 -5.43 -16.05
CA ARG A 132 14.02 -6.25 -15.53
C ARG A 132 13.62 -7.69 -15.22
N GLY A 133 12.38 -8.08 -15.57
CA GLY A 133 11.88 -9.44 -15.48
C GLY A 133 11.46 -9.87 -14.07
N TYR A 134 11.14 -8.91 -13.18
CA TYR A 134 10.51 -9.27 -11.91
C TYR A 134 9.06 -9.71 -12.12
N ILE A 135 8.56 -10.53 -11.21
CA ILE A 135 7.17 -11.00 -11.13
C ILE A 135 6.72 -10.95 -9.67
N LEU A 136 5.54 -10.41 -9.44
CA LEU A 136 4.96 -10.35 -8.10
C LEU A 136 4.59 -11.75 -7.60
N VAL A 137 4.94 -12.02 -6.35
CA VAL A 137 4.60 -13.29 -5.67
C VAL A 137 4.02 -12.98 -4.30
N ALA A 138 3.07 -13.80 -3.85
CA ALA A 138 2.52 -13.67 -2.50
C ALA A 138 3.54 -14.20 -1.47
N MET A 139 3.61 -13.57 -0.30
CA MET A 139 4.47 -14.01 0.81
C MET A 139 4.09 -15.43 1.27
N GLU A 140 2.81 -15.75 1.20
CA GLU A 140 2.24 -17.04 1.56
C GLU A 140 2.64 -18.15 0.58
N ASP A 141 2.98 -17.80 -0.68
CA ASP A 141 3.56 -18.76 -1.63
C ASP A 141 5.04 -19.01 -1.34
N VAL A 142 5.73 -18.03 -0.75
CA VAL A 142 7.14 -18.13 -0.38
C VAL A 142 7.34 -18.96 0.90
N TRP A 143 6.46 -18.80 1.88
CA TRP A 143 6.58 -19.40 3.19
C TRP A 143 5.31 -20.12 3.63
N SER A 144 5.44 -21.30 4.19
CA SER A 144 4.33 -22.06 4.79
C SER A 144 4.64 -22.47 6.22
N GLU A 145 3.62 -22.44 7.08
CA GLU A 145 3.66 -23.09 8.38
C GLU A 145 3.19 -24.54 8.22
N VAL A 146 4.02 -25.50 8.64
CA VAL A 146 3.77 -26.93 8.51
C VAL A 146 3.77 -27.56 9.89
N THR A 147 2.88 -28.51 10.13
CA THR A 147 2.87 -29.32 11.35
C THR A 147 3.10 -30.78 10.99
N ASP A 148 4.16 -31.36 11.53
CA ASP A 148 4.51 -32.77 11.37
C ASP A 148 4.93 -33.41 12.70
N GLU A 149 5.59 -34.57 12.67
CA GLU A 149 6.04 -35.31 13.85
C GLU A 149 7.06 -34.52 14.69
N THR A 150 7.74 -33.52 14.10
CA THR A 150 8.71 -32.66 14.79
C THR A 150 8.08 -31.44 15.45
N GLY A 151 6.82 -31.15 15.15
CA GLY A 151 6.06 -30.00 15.64
C GLY A 151 5.65 -29.04 14.52
N THR A 152 5.25 -27.83 14.92
CA THR A 152 4.87 -26.76 13.98
C THR A 152 6.09 -25.89 13.66
N HIS A 153 6.39 -25.74 12.38
CA HIS A 153 7.55 -24.99 11.91
C HIS A 153 7.32 -24.32 10.54
N MET A 154 8.14 -23.31 10.24
CA MET A 154 8.11 -22.63 8.95
C MET A 154 8.95 -23.36 7.91
N VAL A 155 8.47 -23.40 6.68
CA VAL A 155 9.16 -24.02 5.52
C VAL A 155 9.25 -22.99 4.40
N ARG A 156 10.43 -22.91 3.78
CA ARG A 156 10.63 -22.16 2.53
C ARG A 156 10.17 -23.02 1.35
N ASN A 157 9.12 -22.56 0.67
CA ASN A 157 8.58 -23.24 -0.51
C ASN A 157 9.49 -23.01 -1.73
N THR A 158 9.53 -23.98 -2.64
CA THR A 158 10.08 -23.75 -3.97
C THR A 158 8.99 -23.15 -4.84
N LEU A 159 9.22 -21.92 -5.31
CA LEU A 159 8.33 -21.27 -6.27
C LEU A 159 8.60 -21.87 -7.66
N MET A 160 7.54 -22.12 -8.41
CA MET A 160 7.64 -22.42 -9.84
C MET A 160 7.30 -21.15 -10.61
N LEU A 161 8.27 -20.63 -11.37
CA LEU A 161 8.17 -19.37 -12.10
C LEU A 161 8.22 -19.60 -13.61
N PRO A 162 7.71 -18.66 -14.40
CA PRO A 162 8.01 -18.62 -15.83
C PRO A 162 9.51 -18.43 -16.06
N GLU A 163 10.02 -18.98 -17.16
CA GLU A 163 11.45 -18.86 -17.47
C GLU A 163 11.92 -17.41 -17.56
N GLY A 164 13.03 -17.08 -16.93
CA GLY A 164 13.63 -15.76 -16.90
C GLY A 164 13.01 -14.77 -15.91
N LYS A 165 11.90 -15.10 -15.25
CA LYS A 165 11.29 -14.26 -14.22
C LYS A 165 11.99 -14.39 -12.86
N LYS A 166 11.98 -13.32 -12.08
CA LYS A 166 12.56 -13.21 -10.73
C LYS A 166 11.47 -12.78 -9.73
N PRO A 167 11.30 -13.45 -8.59
CA PRO A 167 10.22 -13.16 -7.67
C PRO A 167 10.47 -11.85 -6.91
N LEU A 168 9.41 -11.07 -6.76
CA LEU A 168 9.37 -9.81 -6.03
C LEU A 168 8.14 -9.77 -5.11
N VAL A 169 8.35 -9.44 -3.85
CA VAL A 169 7.28 -9.04 -2.93
C VAL A 169 7.27 -7.51 -2.82
N ILE A 170 6.09 -6.92 -2.81
CA ILE A 170 5.89 -5.51 -2.51
C ILE A 170 5.04 -5.38 -1.25
N SER A 171 5.36 -4.43 -0.38
CA SER A 171 4.51 -4.05 0.75
C SER A 171 4.39 -2.52 0.87
N PHE A 172 3.31 -2.07 1.53
CA PHE A 172 3.05 -0.66 1.79
C PHE A 172 2.84 -0.47 3.28
N ASP A 173 3.71 0.32 3.91
CA ASP A 173 3.60 0.67 5.31
C ASP A 173 2.70 1.91 5.47
N ASP A 174 1.97 2.00 6.60
CA ASP A 174 1.20 3.18 7.00
C ASP A 174 0.07 3.63 6.05
N VAL A 175 -0.60 2.71 5.35
CA VAL A 175 -1.72 3.03 4.44
C VAL A 175 -3.00 3.34 5.26
N ASN A 176 -2.91 4.40 6.04
CA ASN A 176 -3.96 4.87 6.93
C ASN A 176 -4.52 6.24 6.48
N TYR A 177 -3.81 6.93 5.59
CA TYR A 177 -4.13 8.29 5.15
C TYR A 177 -4.37 9.19 6.35
N TYR A 178 -3.29 9.43 7.10
CA TYR A 178 -3.34 10.23 8.32
C TYR A 178 -3.83 11.66 8.05
N PRO A 179 -4.47 12.33 9.01
CA PRO A 179 -4.99 13.67 8.80
C PRO A 179 -3.98 14.68 8.25
N TYR A 180 -2.70 14.58 8.60
CA TYR A 180 -1.67 15.45 8.05
C TYR A 180 -1.45 15.22 6.54
N MET A 181 -1.57 13.99 6.07
CA MET A 181 -1.41 13.64 4.65
C MET A 181 -2.49 14.29 3.79
N LEU A 182 -3.72 14.44 4.32
CA LEU A 182 -4.84 15.05 3.59
C LEU A 182 -4.55 16.50 3.19
N ASP A 183 -3.81 17.22 4.04
CA ASP A 183 -3.40 18.61 3.80
C ASP A 183 -2.07 18.71 3.01
N GLU A 184 -1.36 17.60 2.79
CA GLU A 184 0.01 17.56 2.27
C GLU A 184 0.13 16.87 0.89
N GLY A 185 -0.98 16.77 0.15
CA GLY A 185 -0.95 16.36 -1.26
C GLY A 185 -1.00 14.87 -1.51
N PHE A 186 -1.56 14.10 -0.59
CA PHE A 186 -1.88 12.68 -0.74
C PHE A 186 -3.36 12.47 -1.10
N THR A 187 -3.71 11.26 -1.49
CA THR A 187 -5.09 10.77 -1.53
C THR A 187 -5.67 10.62 -0.11
N SER A 188 -6.98 10.45 0.03
CA SER A 188 -7.63 10.46 1.34
C SER A 188 -8.09 9.09 1.83
N LYS A 189 -8.50 8.22 0.94
CA LYS A 189 -8.93 6.84 1.24
C LYS A 189 -9.10 6.01 -0.02
N LEU A 190 -9.15 4.69 0.17
CA LEU A 190 -9.53 3.74 -0.87
C LEU A 190 -11.04 3.52 -0.84
N VAL A 191 -11.66 3.38 -2.02
CA VAL A 191 -13.08 3.09 -2.19
C VAL A 191 -13.29 2.03 -3.27
N VAL A 192 -14.43 1.35 -3.24
CA VAL A 192 -14.88 0.53 -4.37
C VAL A 192 -15.69 1.42 -5.30
N GLY A 193 -15.25 1.56 -6.55
CA GLY A 193 -15.94 2.33 -7.58
C GLY A 193 -17.20 1.62 -8.12
N GLU A 194 -17.93 2.30 -9.01
CA GLU A 194 -19.12 1.75 -9.64
C GLU A 194 -18.79 0.55 -10.57
N ASP A 195 -17.57 0.47 -11.06
CA ASP A 195 -17.03 -0.66 -11.83
C ASP A 195 -16.62 -1.87 -10.97
N GLY A 196 -16.76 -1.77 -9.65
CA GLY A 196 -16.35 -2.80 -8.70
C GLY A 196 -14.85 -2.84 -8.40
N GLU A 197 -14.04 -1.94 -8.99
CA GLU A 197 -12.61 -1.85 -8.80
C GLU A 197 -12.24 -0.92 -7.64
N ILE A 198 -10.97 -1.01 -7.19
CA ILE A 198 -10.43 -0.08 -6.19
C ILE A 198 -10.08 1.25 -6.85
N TRP A 199 -10.59 2.32 -6.28
CA TRP A 199 -10.27 3.71 -6.59
C TRP A 199 -9.71 4.39 -5.34
N ALA A 200 -9.02 5.49 -5.53
CA ALA A 200 -8.66 6.39 -4.45
C ALA A 200 -9.53 7.65 -4.51
N GLU A 201 -10.01 8.10 -3.37
CA GLU A 201 -10.58 9.44 -3.23
C GLU A 201 -9.44 10.43 -3.06
N CYS A 202 -9.48 11.52 -3.81
CA CYS A 202 -8.47 12.57 -3.78
C CYS A 202 -9.13 13.93 -3.76
N THR A 203 -8.58 14.87 -2.99
CA THR A 203 -8.98 16.27 -3.03
C THR A 203 -7.84 17.08 -3.64
N ASP A 204 -8.11 17.75 -4.76
CA ASP A 204 -7.14 18.64 -5.38
C ASP A 204 -6.86 19.82 -4.43
N PRO A 205 -5.62 20.00 -3.98
CA PRO A 205 -5.29 21.01 -2.97
C PRO A 205 -5.36 22.45 -3.50
N TYR A 206 -5.38 22.66 -4.81
CA TYR A 206 -5.48 23.99 -5.43
C TYR A 206 -6.92 24.43 -5.68
N THR A 207 -7.79 23.48 -6.03
CA THR A 207 -9.20 23.75 -6.34
C THR A 207 -10.16 23.37 -5.23
N ASN A 208 -9.71 22.52 -4.30
CA ASN A 208 -10.52 21.92 -3.24
C ASN A 208 -11.67 21.04 -3.78
N GLU A 209 -11.55 20.54 -5.00
CA GLU A 209 -12.47 19.59 -5.59
C GLU A 209 -12.10 18.16 -5.19
N THR A 210 -13.09 17.38 -4.72
CA THR A 210 -12.90 15.97 -4.39
C THR A 210 -13.41 15.09 -5.51
N PHE A 211 -12.61 14.11 -5.93
CA PHE A 211 -12.89 13.21 -7.02
C PHE A 211 -12.30 11.82 -6.77
N LEU A 212 -12.72 10.84 -7.57
CA LEU A 212 -12.14 9.50 -7.58
C LEU A 212 -11.12 9.36 -8.70
N THR A 213 -10.03 8.65 -8.42
CA THR A 213 -8.92 8.46 -9.36
C THR A 213 -8.31 7.07 -9.25
N LYS A 214 -7.79 6.56 -10.35
CA LYS A 214 -6.92 5.36 -10.38
C LYS A 214 -5.44 5.71 -10.62
N GLU A 215 -5.10 6.99 -10.74
CA GLU A 215 -3.79 7.46 -11.19
C GLU A 215 -2.94 8.13 -10.10
N LEU A 216 -3.52 8.40 -8.92
CA LEU A 216 -2.86 9.21 -7.90
C LEU A 216 -2.55 8.46 -6.59
N ASP A 217 -2.78 7.14 -6.56
CA ASP A 217 -2.52 6.29 -5.41
C ASP A 217 -1.87 4.98 -5.81
N ALA A 218 -0.94 4.50 -5.00
CA ALA A 218 -0.18 3.29 -5.28
C ALA A 218 -1.05 2.04 -5.48
N THR A 219 -2.18 1.96 -4.78
CA THR A 219 -3.06 0.80 -4.82
C THR A 219 -3.76 0.65 -6.18
N PRO A 220 -4.57 1.61 -6.64
CA PRO A 220 -5.20 1.50 -7.95
C PRO A 220 -4.18 1.58 -9.11
N ILE A 221 -3.04 2.26 -8.94
CA ILE A 221 -1.95 2.24 -9.95
C ILE A 221 -1.42 0.82 -10.12
N LEU A 222 -1.11 0.10 -9.02
CA LEU A 222 -0.63 -1.28 -9.11
C LEU A 222 -1.69 -2.21 -9.70
N ASP A 223 -2.97 -2.00 -9.36
CA ASP A 223 -4.09 -2.75 -9.93
C ASP A 223 -4.13 -2.58 -11.46
N GLN A 224 -4.10 -1.33 -11.96
CA GLN A 224 -4.08 -1.06 -13.40
C GLN A 224 -2.83 -1.63 -14.06
N PHE A 225 -1.66 -1.45 -13.46
CA PHE A 225 -0.40 -1.96 -14.00
C PHE A 225 -0.43 -3.49 -14.17
N VAL A 226 -0.97 -4.23 -13.18
CA VAL A 226 -1.11 -5.68 -13.25
C VAL A 226 -2.18 -6.10 -14.27
N TYR A 227 -3.24 -5.31 -14.46
CA TYR A 227 -4.25 -5.59 -15.49
C TYR A 227 -3.71 -5.38 -16.91
N GLU A 228 -2.87 -4.37 -17.10
CA GLU A 228 -2.18 -4.11 -18.37
C GLU A 228 -1.04 -5.10 -18.63
N HIS A 229 -0.40 -5.61 -17.56
CA HIS A 229 0.73 -6.53 -17.58
C HIS A 229 0.44 -7.78 -16.73
N PRO A 230 -0.51 -8.64 -17.14
CA PRO A 230 -0.90 -9.80 -16.33
C PRO A 230 0.23 -10.80 -16.11
N ASP A 231 1.26 -10.77 -16.95
CA ASP A 231 2.50 -11.55 -16.80
C ASP A 231 3.42 -11.02 -15.68
N PHE A 232 3.11 -9.86 -15.08
CA PHE A 232 3.83 -9.32 -13.93
C PHE A 232 3.38 -9.93 -12.61
N SER A 233 2.32 -10.72 -12.58
CA SER A 233 1.77 -11.34 -11.38
C SER A 233 1.75 -12.87 -11.47
N LEU A 234 2.22 -13.55 -10.44
CA LEU A 234 2.07 -14.98 -10.28
C LEU A 234 0.78 -15.28 -9.51
N ASN A 235 -0.14 -16.03 -10.10
CA ASN A 235 -1.41 -16.44 -9.48
C ASN A 235 -2.25 -15.25 -8.96
N GLY A 236 -2.09 -14.07 -9.52
CA GLY A 236 -2.81 -12.87 -9.11
C GLY A 236 -2.21 -12.14 -7.90
N ALA A 237 -1.02 -12.50 -7.44
CA ALA A 237 -0.37 -11.82 -6.32
C ALA A 237 -0.14 -10.34 -6.63
N LYS A 238 -0.42 -9.46 -5.67
CA LYS A 238 -0.15 -8.02 -5.76
C LYS A 238 0.80 -7.60 -4.64
N ALA A 239 0.31 -6.96 -3.58
CA ALA A 239 1.16 -6.47 -2.51
C ALA A 239 0.53 -6.68 -1.12
N ILE A 240 1.27 -6.31 -0.08
CA ILE A 240 0.87 -6.47 1.31
C ILE A 240 0.67 -5.10 1.94
N PHE A 241 -0.48 -4.84 2.53
CA PHE A 241 -0.67 -3.68 3.39
C PHE A 241 -0.14 -3.97 4.79
N SER A 242 0.84 -3.21 5.22
CA SER A 242 1.41 -3.22 6.56
C SER A 242 0.70 -2.14 7.38
N LEU A 243 -0.39 -2.52 8.06
CA LEU A 243 -1.31 -1.57 8.67
C LEU A 243 -1.00 -1.30 10.14
N THR A 244 -0.94 -0.03 10.49
CA THR A 244 -1.12 0.44 11.86
C THR A 244 -2.62 0.53 12.18
N GLY A 245 -2.97 0.85 13.43
CA GLY A 245 -4.38 0.97 13.85
C GLY A 245 -4.76 2.38 14.28
N TYR A 246 -3.77 3.22 14.68
CA TYR A 246 -4.07 4.58 15.12
C TYR A 246 -4.57 5.41 13.95
N GLN A 247 -5.62 6.20 14.20
CA GLN A 247 -6.37 6.97 13.22
C GLN A 247 -7.08 6.13 12.13
N GLY A 248 -7.19 4.81 12.32
CA GLY A 248 -7.94 3.92 11.45
C GLY A 248 -7.12 3.27 10.35
N ILE A 249 -7.76 2.73 9.32
CA ILE A 249 -7.13 1.98 8.21
C ILE A 249 -7.71 2.40 6.86
N LEU A 250 -6.88 2.39 5.81
CA LEU A 250 -7.29 2.62 4.41
C LEU A 250 -8.07 3.94 4.21
N GLY A 251 -7.88 4.93 5.11
CA GLY A 251 -8.58 6.21 5.10
C GLY A 251 -9.84 6.28 5.95
N TYR A 252 -10.31 5.16 6.49
CA TYR A 252 -11.49 5.07 7.36
C TYR A 252 -11.10 5.17 8.83
N ARG A 253 -11.84 5.98 9.60
CA ARG A 253 -11.53 6.29 11.01
C ARG A 253 -12.07 5.21 11.94
N THR A 254 -11.55 3.99 11.81
CA THR A 254 -12.01 2.80 12.55
C THR A 254 -11.44 2.68 13.97
N GLN A 255 -10.51 3.55 14.36
CA GLN A 255 -9.92 3.59 15.69
C GLN A 255 -10.97 3.81 16.78
N ASP A 256 -10.86 3.08 17.91
CA ASP A 256 -11.58 3.44 19.14
C ASP A 256 -10.83 4.55 19.88
N ASP A 257 -11.51 5.67 20.14
CA ASP A 257 -10.97 6.73 21.00
C ASP A 257 -11.22 6.40 22.47
N ARG A 258 -10.22 5.76 23.08
CA ARG A 258 -10.25 5.34 24.50
C ARG A 258 -10.14 6.50 25.47
N ASP A 259 -9.83 7.70 24.99
CA ASP A 259 -9.83 8.93 25.82
C ASP A 259 -11.25 9.48 26.03
N ILE A 260 -12.22 9.08 25.19
CA ILE A 260 -13.63 9.35 25.39
C ILE A 260 -14.18 8.34 26.42
N ALA A 261 -14.44 8.81 27.64
CA ALA A 261 -14.97 7.93 28.68
C ALA A 261 -16.32 7.30 28.28
N ALA A 262 -16.58 6.07 28.74
CA ALA A 262 -17.78 5.33 28.37
C ALA A 262 -19.09 6.02 28.78
N ASP A 263 -19.06 6.86 29.82
CA ASP A 263 -20.18 7.66 30.32
C ASP A 263 -20.18 9.11 29.79
N SER A 264 -19.25 9.45 28.87
CA SER A 264 -19.23 10.75 28.22
C SER A 264 -20.48 10.96 27.37
N PRO A 265 -21.08 12.17 27.37
CA PRO A 265 -22.18 12.50 26.48
C PRO A 265 -21.80 12.43 25.00
N ASP A 266 -20.51 12.51 24.66
CA ASP A 266 -19.99 12.44 23.28
C ASP A 266 -19.79 11.00 22.81
N ARG A 267 -19.72 10.01 23.72
CA ARG A 267 -19.44 8.60 23.40
C ARG A 267 -20.44 8.00 22.41
N PRO A 268 -21.77 8.17 22.55
CA PRO A 268 -22.72 7.58 21.60
C PRO A 268 -22.59 8.11 20.16
N ALA A 269 -22.25 9.40 20.00
CA ALA A 269 -22.05 9.98 18.67
C ALA A 269 -20.74 9.47 18.03
N PHE A 270 -19.69 9.38 18.82
CA PHE A 270 -18.42 8.79 18.38
C PHE A 270 -18.57 7.33 17.98
N ASP A 271 -19.23 6.50 18.82
CA ASP A 271 -19.46 5.09 18.52
C ASP A 271 -20.28 4.88 17.25
N ALA A 272 -21.30 5.71 17.03
CA ALA A 272 -22.12 5.66 15.81
C ALA A 272 -21.29 6.03 14.56
N TYR A 273 -20.45 7.07 14.66
CA TYR A 273 -19.53 7.46 13.57
C TYR A 273 -18.53 6.34 13.28
N ARG A 274 -17.84 5.86 14.31
CA ARG A 274 -16.90 4.74 14.19
C ARG A 274 -17.53 3.50 13.56
N ALA A 275 -18.74 3.15 13.99
CA ALA A 275 -19.46 2.01 13.43
C ALA A 275 -19.75 2.20 11.93
N SER A 276 -20.09 3.42 11.50
CA SER A 276 -20.29 3.71 10.07
C SER A 276 -19.01 3.59 9.25
N GLU A 277 -17.86 4.02 9.78
CA GLU A 277 -16.54 3.88 9.15
C GLU A 277 -16.14 2.38 9.02
N ILE A 278 -16.39 1.60 10.08
CA ILE A 278 -16.16 0.14 10.08
C ILE A 278 -17.01 -0.55 8.99
N GLU A 279 -18.31 -0.21 8.87
CA GLU A 279 -19.15 -0.80 7.82
C GLU A 279 -18.70 -0.36 6.42
N ALA A 280 -18.27 0.89 6.27
CA ALA A 280 -17.85 1.43 4.98
C ALA A 280 -16.52 0.85 4.46
N VAL A 281 -15.58 0.46 5.34
CA VAL A 281 -14.30 -0.13 4.93
C VAL A 281 -14.40 -1.60 4.54
N LYS A 282 -15.42 -2.33 5.01
CA LYS A 282 -15.57 -3.78 4.76
C LYS A 282 -15.56 -4.16 3.27
N PRO A 283 -16.34 -3.51 2.39
CA PRO A 283 -16.32 -3.84 0.97
C PRO A 283 -14.94 -3.57 0.33
N VAL A 284 -14.22 -2.54 0.79
CA VAL A 284 -12.85 -2.25 0.31
C VAL A 284 -11.90 -3.38 0.69
N ILE A 285 -11.91 -3.81 1.96
CA ILE A 285 -11.09 -4.94 2.43
C ILE A 285 -11.45 -6.22 1.66
N ALA A 286 -12.75 -6.48 1.45
CA ALA A 286 -13.19 -7.66 0.71
C ALA A 286 -12.64 -7.63 -0.73
N ARG A 287 -12.82 -6.52 -1.46
CA ARG A 287 -12.32 -6.39 -2.84
C ARG A 287 -10.81 -6.51 -2.93
N LEU A 288 -10.06 -5.86 -2.04
CA LEU A 288 -8.60 -5.99 -1.97
C LEU A 288 -8.17 -7.46 -1.84
N LYS A 289 -8.79 -8.22 -0.93
CA LYS A 289 -8.48 -9.65 -0.76
C LYS A 289 -8.85 -10.49 -1.98
N GLU A 290 -10.00 -10.22 -2.59
CA GLU A 290 -10.45 -10.90 -3.81
C GLU A 290 -9.47 -10.69 -4.96
N THR A 291 -8.78 -9.56 -4.99
CA THR A 291 -7.89 -9.15 -6.07
C THR A 291 -6.40 -9.27 -5.74
N GLY A 292 -6.01 -10.14 -4.80
CA GLY A 292 -4.62 -10.54 -4.59
C GLY A 292 -3.82 -9.65 -3.64
N TRP A 293 -4.48 -8.74 -2.91
CA TRP A 293 -3.86 -7.99 -1.82
C TRP A 293 -3.93 -8.76 -0.52
N THR A 294 -2.89 -8.66 0.29
CA THR A 294 -2.82 -9.27 1.62
C THR A 294 -2.52 -8.25 2.71
N PHE A 295 -2.61 -8.65 3.98
CA PHE A 295 -2.50 -7.73 5.11
C PHE A 295 -1.51 -8.25 6.15
N GLY A 296 -0.69 -7.34 6.69
CA GLY A 296 0.22 -7.56 7.79
C GLY A 296 0.07 -6.52 8.88
N SER A 297 0.61 -6.80 10.05
CA SER A 297 0.62 -5.85 11.16
C SER A 297 1.83 -4.93 11.08
N HIS A 298 1.60 -3.62 11.34
CA HIS A 298 2.66 -2.64 11.56
C HIS A 298 2.61 -2.08 13.01
N THR A 299 2.19 -2.92 13.96
CA THR A 299 1.77 -2.56 15.31
C THR A 299 0.57 -1.61 15.32
N TRP A 300 -0.16 -1.49 16.42
CA TRP A 300 -1.30 -0.57 16.45
C TRP A 300 -0.87 0.90 16.43
N GLY A 301 0.11 1.25 17.26
CA GLY A 301 0.54 2.61 17.50
C GLY A 301 1.86 2.99 16.82
N HIS A 302 2.31 2.26 15.78
CA HIS A 302 3.59 2.48 15.13
C HIS A 302 4.76 2.53 16.14
N ILE A 303 4.76 1.61 17.11
CA ILE A 303 5.68 1.64 18.25
C ILE A 303 7.03 1.00 17.91
N ARG A 304 8.12 1.57 18.47
CA ARG A 304 9.45 0.94 18.39
C ARG A 304 9.51 -0.28 19.31
N LEU A 305 9.52 -1.47 18.70
CA LEU A 305 9.54 -2.74 19.43
C LEU A 305 10.87 -2.99 20.16
N ASP A 306 11.97 -2.37 19.72
CA ASP A 306 13.31 -2.46 20.32
C ASP A 306 13.42 -1.71 21.64
N THR A 307 12.64 -0.66 21.85
CA THR A 307 12.78 0.23 23.01
C THR A 307 11.58 0.22 23.97
N LYS A 308 10.40 -0.21 23.50
CA LYS A 308 9.20 -0.19 24.36
C LYS A 308 9.19 -1.34 25.36
N PRO A 309 8.69 -1.13 26.60
CA PRO A 309 8.50 -2.21 27.57
C PRO A 309 7.57 -3.30 27.03
N LEU A 310 7.77 -4.54 27.49
CA LEU A 310 6.94 -5.69 27.10
C LEU A 310 5.44 -5.41 27.25
N GLN A 311 5.02 -4.81 28.38
CA GLN A 311 3.59 -4.52 28.60
C GLN A 311 3.02 -3.55 27.55
N THR A 312 3.82 -2.60 27.07
CA THR A 312 3.41 -1.72 25.96
C THR A 312 3.23 -2.50 24.67
N VAL A 313 4.13 -3.43 24.37
CA VAL A 313 4.04 -4.31 23.19
C VAL A 313 2.80 -5.20 23.29
N ILE A 314 2.51 -5.76 24.45
CA ILE A 314 1.30 -6.55 24.71
C ILE A 314 0.04 -5.73 24.41
N ASN A 315 -0.09 -4.58 25.05
CA ASN A 315 -1.28 -3.73 24.90
C ASN A 315 -1.49 -3.25 23.45
N ASP A 316 -0.40 -2.95 22.75
CA ASP A 316 -0.42 -2.50 21.36
C ASP A 316 -0.83 -3.63 20.41
N THR A 317 -0.26 -4.83 20.61
CA THR A 317 -0.58 -6.01 19.78
C THR A 317 -2.03 -6.46 19.99
N GLU A 318 -2.51 -6.52 21.24
CA GLU A 318 -3.91 -6.84 21.55
C GLU A 318 -4.86 -5.82 20.92
N ARG A 319 -4.48 -4.54 20.97
CA ARG A 319 -5.27 -3.47 20.34
C ARG A 319 -5.28 -3.58 18.82
N TRP A 320 -4.15 -3.94 18.20
CA TRP A 320 -4.11 -4.20 16.76
C TRP A 320 -5.05 -5.35 16.37
N ALA A 321 -5.01 -6.46 17.12
CA ALA A 321 -5.88 -7.61 16.88
C ALA A 321 -7.36 -7.22 16.97
N ASP A 322 -7.71 -6.39 17.95
CA ASP A 322 -9.07 -5.92 18.20
C ASP A 322 -9.58 -4.96 17.12
N GLU A 323 -8.78 -3.96 16.77
CA GLU A 323 -9.25 -2.83 15.95
C GLU A 323 -8.91 -2.98 14.46
N VAL A 324 -7.87 -3.74 14.12
CA VAL A 324 -7.43 -3.98 12.72
C VAL A 324 -7.63 -5.45 12.35
N GLY A 325 -7.07 -6.37 13.13
CA GLY A 325 -7.16 -7.80 12.88
C GLY A 325 -8.60 -8.32 12.78
N SER A 326 -9.53 -7.76 13.56
CA SER A 326 -10.97 -8.08 13.49
C SER A 326 -11.60 -7.69 12.14
N LEU A 327 -11.01 -6.76 11.41
CA LEU A 327 -11.50 -6.30 10.11
C LEU A 327 -10.79 -7.02 8.95
N VAL A 328 -9.46 -7.06 9.00
CA VAL A 328 -8.66 -7.63 7.91
C VAL A 328 -8.40 -9.13 8.07
N GLY A 329 -8.76 -9.73 9.21
CA GLY A 329 -8.49 -11.13 9.53
C GLY A 329 -7.10 -11.36 10.13
N PRO A 330 -6.79 -12.61 10.52
CA PRO A 330 -5.51 -12.96 11.10
C PRO A 330 -4.39 -12.83 10.07
N THR A 331 -3.20 -12.47 10.55
CA THR A 331 -1.98 -12.46 9.75
C THR A 331 -0.82 -13.09 10.51
N GLN A 332 0.09 -13.73 9.79
CA GLN A 332 1.36 -14.21 10.33
C GLN A 332 2.51 -13.20 10.14
N ILE A 333 2.27 -12.07 9.47
CA ILE A 333 3.30 -11.12 9.07
C ILE A 333 3.28 -9.90 10.00
N LEU A 334 4.43 -9.61 10.61
CA LEU A 334 4.68 -8.40 11.39
C LEU A 334 5.82 -7.60 10.77
N PHE A 335 5.54 -6.38 10.38
CA PHE A 335 6.50 -5.41 9.91
C PHE A 335 6.92 -4.50 11.08
N TYR A 336 8.24 -4.33 11.27
CA TYR A 336 8.74 -3.57 12.41
C TYR A 336 8.76 -2.07 12.11
N PRO A 337 7.97 -1.25 12.84
CA PRO A 337 8.06 0.20 12.71
C PRO A 337 9.49 0.70 12.92
N HIS A 338 9.92 1.63 12.08
CA HIS A 338 11.29 2.17 12.08
C HIS A 338 12.40 1.11 11.92
N GLY A 339 12.09 -0.09 11.45
CA GLY A 339 13.02 -1.22 11.43
C GLY A 339 13.45 -1.73 12.81
N GLY A 340 12.77 -1.27 13.89
CA GLY A 340 13.12 -1.55 15.27
C GLY A 340 12.80 -3.00 15.69
N ARG A 341 13.80 -3.89 15.64
CA ARG A 341 13.66 -5.31 16.01
C ARG A 341 13.39 -5.47 17.50
N PRO A 342 12.45 -6.33 17.92
CA PRO A 342 12.23 -6.59 19.34
C PRO A 342 13.51 -7.13 19.99
N ASP A 343 13.77 -6.68 21.21
CA ASP A 343 14.91 -7.10 22.06
C ASP A 343 16.31 -6.72 21.54
N GLY A 344 16.47 -5.76 20.62
CA GLY A 344 17.75 -5.15 20.25
C GLY A 344 18.35 -5.57 18.89
N ASP A 345 19.65 -5.27 18.68
CA ASP A 345 20.27 -5.17 17.36
C ASP A 345 20.60 -6.50 16.65
N ASP A 346 20.68 -7.62 17.35
CA ASP A 346 21.23 -8.87 16.81
C ASP A 346 20.20 -9.92 16.42
N TRP A 347 19.08 -9.56 15.80
CA TRP A 347 18.05 -10.56 15.47
C TRP A 347 17.57 -11.33 16.72
N HIS A 348 17.53 -10.66 17.86
CA HIS A 348 17.24 -11.25 19.17
C HIS A 348 15.84 -11.84 19.21
N THR A 349 15.78 -13.08 18.83
CA THR A 349 14.57 -13.90 18.81
C THR A 349 14.36 -14.66 20.13
N THR A 350 15.24 -14.44 21.11
CA THR A 350 15.19 -15.10 22.43
C THR A 350 14.53 -14.26 23.51
N GLY A 351 14.31 -12.96 23.26
CA GLY A 351 13.75 -12.02 24.21
C GLY A 351 12.24 -12.21 24.45
N GLU A 352 11.74 -11.60 25.52
CA GLU A 352 10.34 -11.76 25.93
C GLU A 352 9.36 -11.12 24.95
N ARG A 353 9.73 -9.98 24.34
CA ARG A 353 8.89 -9.29 23.34
C ARG A 353 8.70 -10.13 22.10
N PHE A 354 9.79 -10.70 21.57
CA PHE A 354 9.73 -11.59 20.41
C PHE A 354 8.87 -12.83 20.70
N LYS A 355 9.12 -13.50 21.83
CA LYS A 355 8.36 -14.69 22.23
C LYS A 355 6.88 -14.40 22.40
N TYR A 356 6.55 -13.23 22.95
CA TYR A 356 5.15 -12.80 23.04
C TYR A 356 4.54 -12.64 21.65
N LEU A 357 5.18 -11.90 20.74
CA LEU A 357 4.70 -11.70 19.37
C LEU A 357 4.52 -13.03 18.63
N GLN A 358 5.48 -13.94 18.76
CA GLN A 358 5.37 -15.29 18.21
C GLN A 358 4.18 -16.08 18.80
N SER A 359 3.91 -15.93 20.11
CA SER A 359 2.75 -16.55 20.76
C SER A 359 1.40 -16.00 20.27
N GLN A 360 1.38 -14.80 19.70
CA GLN A 360 0.20 -14.20 19.09
C GLN A 360 -0.04 -14.65 17.64
N GLY A 361 0.79 -15.57 17.12
CA GLY A 361 0.62 -16.15 15.79
C GLY A 361 1.51 -15.55 14.72
N PHE A 362 2.33 -14.54 15.02
CA PHE A 362 3.29 -14.04 14.06
C PHE A 362 4.39 -15.07 13.80
N ARG A 363 4.73 -15.23 12.51
CA ARG A 363 5.73 -16.18 12.02
C ARG A 363 6.75 -15.54 11.10
N ILE A 364 6.39 -14.45 10.42
CA ILE A 364 7.23 -13.72 9.49
C ILE A 364 7.44 -12.32 10.07
N PHE A 365 8.71 -12.00 10.34
CA PHE A 365 9.12 -10.77 11.01
C PHE A 365 10.01 -9.97 10.07
N ALA A 366 9.50 -8.85 9.57
CA ALA A 366 10.15 -8.05 8.55
C ALA A 366 10.66 -6.72 9.11
N SER A 367 11.94 -6.46 8.91
CA SER A 367 12.63 -5.22 9.26
C SER A 367 12.94 -4.40 8.00
N VAL A 368 13.77 -3.40 8.14
CA VAL A 368 14.33 -2.57 7.07
C VAL A 368 15.83 -2.82 7.01
N GLY A 369 16.36 -3.00 5.81
CA GLY A 369 17.77 -3.32 5.62
C GLY A 369 18.38 -2.70 4.36
N THR A 370 19.57 -3.15 4.02
CA THR A 370 20.33 -2.74 2.85
C THR A 370 20.36 -3.80 1.74
N SER A 371 19.66 -4.88 1.96
CA SER A 371 19.43 -5.97 1.00
C SER A 371 18.16 -6.71 1.43
N SER A 372 17.41 -7.19 0.47
CA SER A 372 16.33 -8.14 0.78
C SER A 372 16.99 -9.46 1.16
N PHE A 373 16.70 -9.94 2.33
CA PHE A 373 17.06 -11.30 2.70
C PHE A 373 16.01 -11.90 3.61
N SER A 374 15.94 -13.22 3.61
CA SER A 374 15.08 -13.95 4.53
C SER A 374 15.65 -15.32 4.82
N TYR A 375 15.48 -15.79 6.03
CA TYR A 375 15.88 -17.11 6.46
C TYR A 375 14.98 -17.61 7.59
N ILE A 376 14.94 -18.92 7.78
CA ILE A 376 14.26 -19.55 8.89
C ILE A 376 15.22 -19.59 10.09
N LYS A 377 14.73 -19.18 11.24
CA LYS A 377 15.38 -19.45 12.53
C LYS A 377 14.87 -20.79 13.03
N ASP A 378 15.63 -21.85 12.77
CA ASP A 378 15.26 -23.23 13.10
C ASP A 378 14.99 -23.44 14.60
N ASP A 379 15.70 -22.70 15.45
CA ASP A 379 15.56 -22.77 16.90
C ASP A 379 14.27 -22.12 17.43
N ILE A 380 13.59 -21.32 16.61
CA ILE A 380 12.38 -20.59 16.99
C ILE A 380 11.21 -20.75 16.01
N SER A 381 11.44 -21.45 14.90
CA SER A 381 10.47 -21.64 13.82
C SER A 381 9.78 -20.34 13.39
N ALA A 382 10.58 -19.38 12.98
CA ALA A 382 10.12 -18.10 12.46
C ALA A 382 10.99 -17.66 11.27
N VAL A 383 10.37 -16.90 10.37
CA VAL A 383 11.04 -16.24 9.24
C VAL A 383 11.47 -14.86 9.68
N ILE A 384 12.74 -14.55 9.49
CA ILE A 384 13.32 -13.22 9.72
C ILE A 384 13.69 -12.66 8.35
N CYS A 385 13.23 -11.47 8.01
CA CYS A 385 13.53 -10.84 6.73
C CYS A 385 13.79 -9.34 6.84
N ASP A 386 14.52 -8.81 5.87
CA ASP A 386 14.71 -7.38 5.62
C ASP A 386 14.04 -6.98 4.32
N ARG A 387 13.71 -5.71 4.20
CA ARG A 387 13.10 -5.09 3.03
C ARG A 387 13.90 -3.87 2.61
N LEU A 388 13.87 -3.54 1.34
CA LEU A 388 14.48 -2.33 0.77
C LEU A 388 13.41 -1.25 0.57
N HIS A 389 13.73 -0.03 0.95
CA HIS A 389 12.84 1.13 0.86
C HIS A 389 13.29 2.09 -0.25
N PRO A 390 12.66 2.09 -1.43
CA PRO A 390 12.81 3.17 -2.38
C PRO A 390 12.16 4.45 -1.83
N ASP A 391 12.99 5.46 -1.56
CA ASP A 391 12.59 6.75 -0.98
C ASP A 391 13.53 7.88 -1.43
N GLY A 392 13.25 9.11 -1.05
CA GLY A 392 14.07 10.24 -1.45
C GLY A 392 15.50 10.16 -0.93
N THR A 393 15.72 9.56 0.26
CA THR A 393 17.07 9.40 0.81
C THR A 393 17.91 8.41 0.02
N THR A 394 17.29 7.33 -0.45
CA THR A 394 17.94 6.29 -1.24
C THR A 394 18.10 6.70 -2.70
N LEU A 395 17.13 7.39 -3.29
CA LEU A 395 17.23 7.93 -4.65
C LEU A 395 18.35 8.98 -4.80
N ARG A 396 18.63 9.79 -3.75
CA ARG A 396 19.76 10.72 -3.70
C ARG A 396 21.04 10.12 -3.13
N GLY A 397 21.03 8.85 -2.80
CA GLY A 397 22.07 8.17 -2.04
C GLY A 397 23.44 8.18 -2.72
N SER A 398 24.47 7.84 -1.93
CA SER A 398 25.82 7.63 -2.45
C SER A 398 25.89 6.39 -3.36
N LYS A 399 26.99 6.24 -4.10
CA LYS A 399 27.24 5.04 -4.94
C LYS A 399 26.97 3.73 -4.21
N ARG A 400 27.34 3.67 -2.93
CA ARG A 400 27.07 2.48 -2.10
C ARG A 400 25.57 2.25 -1.92
N VAL A 401 24.81 3.29 -1.62
CA VAL A 401 23.35 3.18 -1.46
C VAL A 401 22.71 2.80 -2.79
N LEU A 402 23.06 3.50 -3.88
CA LEU A 402 22.55 3.20 -5.21
C LEU A 402 22.81 1.75 -5.64
N SER A 403 23.96 1.18 -5.23
CA SER A 403 24.30 -0.20 -5.56
C SER A 403 23.33 -1.24 -4.98
N TRP A 404 22.61 -0.93 -3.89
CA TRP A 404 21.61 -1.83 -3.31
C TRP A 404 20.35 -1.93 -4.18
N TYR A 405 20.06 -0.85 -4.93
CA TYR A 405 18.85 -0.73 -5.75
C TYR A 405 19.10 -0.97 -7.25
N ALA A 406 20.37 -1.04 -7.67
CA ALA A 406 20.76 -1.11 -9.10
C ALA A 406 20.15 -2.31 -9.85
N GLN A 407 19.78 -3.38 -9.15
CA GLN A 407 19.08 -4.52 -9.74
C GLN A 407 17.61 -4.22 -10.07
N PHE A 408 17.00 -3.23 -9.41
CA PHE A 408 15.59 -2.87 -9.57
C PHE A 408 15.41 -1.68 -10.52
N TYR A 409 16.26 -0.65 -10.40
CA TYR A 409 16.17 0.58 -11.20
C TYR A 409 17.50 1.37 -11.21
N ASP A 410 17.60 2.35 -12.08
CA ASP A 410 18.58 3.43 -11.98
C ASP A 410 17.95 4.63 -11.27
N ALA A 411 18.43 4.96 -10.08
CA ALA A 411 17.86 6.03 -9.27
C ALA A 411 17.92 7.41 -9.97
N LYS A 412 18.85 7.62 -10.90
CA LYS A 412 18.98 8.87 -11.66
C LYS A 412 17.88 9.04 -12.71
N GLU A 413 17.29 7.92 -13.17
CA GLU A 413 16.17 7.92 -14.10
C GLU A 413 14.82 8.00 -13.37
N ILE A 414 14.81 7.59 -12.08
CA ILE A 414 13.60 7.57 -11.26
C ILE A 414 13.29 8.95 -10.67
N ILE A 415 14.28 9.53 -9.96
CA ILE A 415 14.05 10.72 -9.13
C ILE A 415 13.64 11.93 -9.96
N ASP A 416 12.63 12.64 -9.50
CA ASP A 416 12.19 13.91 -10.07
C ASP A 416 12.78 15.10 -9.31
N LEU A 417 13.96 15.54 -9.72
CA LEU A 417 14.66 16.67 -9.10
C LEU A 417 14.02 18.03 -9.40
N ASP A 418 13.10 18.11 -10.38
CA ASP A 418 12.46 19.38 -10.74
C ASP A 418 11.36 19.76 -9.72
N VAL A 419 10.75 18.78 -9.06
CA VAL A 419 9.71 19.01 -8.06
C VAL A 419 10.19 18.80 -6.63
N ARG A 420 11.25 18.01 -6.42
CA ARG A 420 11.78 17.75 -5.07
C ARG A 420 12.55 18.95 -4.51
N PRO A 421 12.64 19.14 -3.17
CA PRO A 421 13.49 20.15 -2.57
C PRO A 421 14.96 20.01 -3.01
N ASP A 422 15.65 21.14 -3.22
CA ASP A 422 17.05 21.15 -3.58
C ASP A 422 17.95 20.78 -2.36
N LEU A 423 17.96 19.51 -2.01
CA LEU A 423 18.80 18.96 -0.94
C LEU A 423 20.12 18.34 -1.47
N GLY A 424 20.34 18.44 -2.79
CA GLY A 424 21.50 17.88 -3.46
C GLY A 424 21.43 16.35 -3.61
N VAL A 425 22.37 15.80 -4.35
CA VAL A 425 22.55 14.36 -4.58
C VAL A 425 23.96 13.93 -4.23
N ARG A 426 24.12 12.69 -3.77
CA ARG A 426 25.43 12.12 -3.36
C ARG A 426 25.94 11.04 -4.32
N TRP A 427 25.47 11.05 -5.55
CA TRP A 427 25.73 9.99 -6.51
C TRP A 427 27.21 9.75 -6.83
N ASP A 428 28.07 10.75 -6.62
CA ASP A 428 29.51 10.65 -6.87
C ASP A 428 30.36 10.35 -5.62
N GLU A 429 29.72 10.23 -4.45
CA GLU A 429 30.35 9.92 -3.17
C GLU A 429 30.61 8.42 -2.95
#